data_49d20c0582c9c317b4441d14ec1d18a8
#
_entry.id   49d20c0582c9c317b4441d14ec1d18a8
#
_cell.length_a   1.000
_cell.length_b   1.000
_cell.length_c   1.000
_cell.angle_alpha   90.00
_cell.angle_beta   90.00
_cell.angle_gamma   90.00
#
_symmetry.space_group_name_H-M   'P 1'
#
loop_
_entity.id
_entity.type
_entity.pdbx_description
1 polymer ?
#
loop_
_entity_poly.entity_id
_entity_poly.type
_entity_poly.pdbx_seq_one_letter_code
_entity_poly.pdbx_strand_id
1 'polypeptide(L)'
;PTGLPYIPESITVHLGRPDESAPNVTVPFQTYVANVASSEIYPTWPESAIRANMLAQISFALNRVYTGYYRTRGYDFDITNSTQYDQYFVNGRDVFENIQQLAAELFNTYIRRVGNVEPLFAQYCNGTTVTCNGMSQWGSVDLARAGYTPYRILTAYYGSDLELVRNAPVGTVQNTAPTSPLRLGSANNDVRLLQIRLNRISNNYPNIPKIPYVNGIFADATENAVREFQKTFN
;
A
#
# COMPACT_ATOMS: atom_id res chain seq x y z
N PRO A 1 -9.59 -6.50 -4.44
CA PRO A 1 -8.87 -5.42 -5.11
C PRO A 1 -8.42 -5.87 -6.49
N THR A 2 -8.82 -5.15 -7.55
CA THR A 2 -8.65 -5.58 -8.93
C THR A 2 -7.51 -4.87 -9.67
N GLY A 3 -6.60 -4.23 -8.95
CA GLY A 3 -5.51 -3.49 -9.56
C GLY A 3 -4.17 -3.69 -8.85
N LEU A 4 -3.07 -3.14 -9.40
CA LEU A 4 -1.82 -3.00 -8.64
C LEU A 4 -2.03 -1.97 -7.54
N PRO A 5 -1.37 -2.20 -6.40
CA PRO A 5 -1.23 -1.18 -5.40
C PRO A 5 -0.58 0.07 -6.00
N TYR A 6 -1.13 1.21 -5.69
CA TYR A 6 -0.49 2.50 -5.86
C TYR A 6 -0.54 3.24 -4.53
N ILE A 7 0.34 4.19 -4.43
CA ILE A 7 0.43 5.05 -3.26
C ILE A 7 -0.75 6.02 -3.34
N PRO A 8 -1.63 6.09 -2.34
CA PRO A 8 -2.69 7.09 -2.33
C PRO A 8 -2.08 8.50 -2.16
N GLU A 9 -2.67 9.49 -2.78
CA GLU A 9 -2.27 10.89 -2.56
C GLU A 9 -2.51 11.31 -1.11
N SER A 10 -3.60 10.81 -0.53
CA SER A 10 -3.98 11.07 0.86
C SER A 10 -4.55 9.82 1.53
N ILE A 11 -4.55 9.82 2.85
CA ILE A 11 -5.13 8.77 3.68
C ILE A 11 -6.04 9.39 4.73
N THR A 12 -7.20 8.77 4.96
CA THR A 12 -8.15 9.21 5.99
C THR A 12 -7.92 8.41 7.27
N VAL A 13 -7.58 9.11 8.34
CA VAL A 13 -7.26 8.55 9.66
C VAL A 13 -8.40 8.82 10.62
N HIS A 14 -8.94 7.78 11.23
CA HIS A 14 -9.87 7.88 12.34
C HIS A 14 -9.11 8.10 13.65
N LEU A 15 -9.46 9.16 14.40
CA LEU A 15 -8.74 9.55 15.62
C LEU A 15 -9.30 8.87 16.87
N GLY A 16 -9.49 7.54 16.78
CA GLY A 16 -10.02 6.72 17.86
C GLY A 16 -10.00 5.23 17.50
N ARG A 17 -10.67 4.43 18.30
CA ARG A 17 -10.92 3.02 17.99
C ARG A 17 -11.97 2.92 16.88
N PRO A 18 -12.01 1.84 16.09
CA PRO A 18 -12.93 1.74 14.95
C PRO A 18 -14.41 1.95 15.29
N ASP A 19 -14.81 1.54 16.48
CA ASP A 19 -16.18 1.59 17.01
C ASP A 19 -16.46 2.85 17.87
N GLU A 20 -15.47 3.71 18.02
CA GLU A 20 -15.56 4.92 18.83
C GLU A 20 -16.06 6.10 18.00
N SER A 21 -16.85 6.98 18.61
CA SER A 21 -17.25 8.24 17.97
C SER A 21 -16.08 9.23 18.07
N ALA A 22 -15.31 9.33 16.99
CA ALA A 22 -14.16 10.23 16.91
C ALA A 22 -14.07 10.86 15.51
N PRO A 23 -13.37 12.01 15.36
CA PRO A 23 -13.25 12.66 14.07
C PRO A 23 -12.32 11.90 13.12
N ASN A 24 -12.59 12.03 11.82
CA ASN A 24 -11.69 11.62 10.75
C ASN A 24 -10.88 12.81 10.26
N VAL A 25 -9.59 12.60 10.01
CA VAL A 25 -8.73 13.58 9.37
C VAL A 25 -8.10 12.98 8.10
N THR A 26 -8.08 13.77 7.04
CA THR A 26 -7.43 13.35 5.78
C THR A 26 -6.14 14.14 5.62
N VAL A 27 -5.03 13.42 5.45
CA VAL A 27 -3.71 14.00 5.30
C VAL A 27 -2.99 13.42 4.07
N PRO A 28 -2.04 14.14 3.46
CA PRO A 28 -1.17 13.57 2.42
C PRO A 28 -0.49 12.29 2.94
N PHE A 29 -0.39 11.26 2.09
CA PHE A 29 0.16 9.96 2.52
C PHE A 29 1.61 10.08 3.01
N GLN A 30 2.43 10.90 2.35
CA GLN A 30 3.80 11.17 2.80
C GLN A 30 3.84 11.82 4.19
N THR A 31 2.93 12.76 4.47
CA THR A 31 2.79 13.39 5.80
C THR A 31 2.37 12.36 6.86
N TYR A 32 1.45 11.45 6.50
CA TYR A 32 1.06 10.36 7.37
C TYR A 32 2.26 9.48 7.76
N VAL A 33 3.04 9.04 6.77
CA VAL A 33 4.24 8.21 6.99
C VAL A 33 5.23 8.89 7.91
N ALA A 34 5.54 10.16 7.67
CA ALA A 34 6.45 10.94 8.49
C ALA A 34 5.95 11.11 9.94
N ASN A 35 4.65 11.33 10.10
CA ASN A 35 4.00 11.47 11.41
C ASN A 35 4.08 10.18 12.22
N VAL A 36 3.67 9.04 11.64
CA VAL A 36 3.72 7.72 12.29
C VAL A 36 5.16 7.38 12.68
N ALA A 37 6.12 7.53 11.77
CA ALA A 37 7.52 7.25 12.07
C ALA A 37 8.05 8.14 13.21
N SER A 38 7.73 9.45 13.20
CA SER A 38 8.11 10.35 14.29
C SER A 38 7.40 10.05 15.61
N SER A 39 6.29 9.31 15.58
CA SER A 39 5.51 8.92 16.75
C SER A 39 5.98 7.61 17.38
N GLU A 40 6.53 6.71 16.60
CA GLU A 40 6.80 5.33 17.01
C GLU A 40 8.27 4.98 17.16
N ILE A 41 9.17 5.69 16.43
CA ILE A 41 10.61 5.39 16.45
C ILE A 41 11.43 6.65 16.72
N TYR A 42 12.69 6.45 17.12
CA TYR A 42 13.57 7.56 17.47
C TYR A 42 14.40 8.02 16.26
N PRO A 43 14.48 9.34 16.02
CA PRO A 43 15.26 9.91 14.92
C PRO A 43 16.77 9.69 15.07
N THR A 44 17.22 9.31 16.26
CA THR A 44 18.64 9.05 16.59
C THR A 44 19.05 7.59 16.39
N TRP A 45 18.13 6.72 15.96
CA TRP A 45 18.47 5.32 15.66
C TRP A 45 19.37 5.21 14.42
N PRO A 46 20.11 4.09 14.26
CA PRO A 46 20.83 3.82 13.02
C PRO A 46 19.88 3.91 11.82
N GLU A 47 20.31 4.57 10.75
CA GLU A 47 19.47 4.82 9.58
C GLU A 47 18.90 3.52 8.98
N SER A 48 19.66 2.41 8.98
CA SER A 48 19.16 1.12 8.52
C SER A 48 17.94 0.63 9.32
N ALA A 49 17.90 0.89 10.63
CA ALA A 49 16.75 0.56 11.47
C ALA A 49 15.58 1.49 11.15
N ILE A 50 15.81 2.80 11.04
CA ILE A 50 14.77 3.77 10.69
C ILE A 50 14.13 3.39 9.34
N ARG A 51 14.93 3.15 8.29
CA ARG A 51 14.45 2.76 6.96
C ARG A 51 13.66 1.45 6.99
N ALA A 52 14.11 0.44 7.72
CA ALA A 52 13.38 -0.84 7.84
C ALA A 52 12.02 -0.64 8.51
N ASN A 53 11.96 0.12 9.61
CA ASN A 53 10.73 0.44 10.29
C ASN A 53 9.77 1.23 9.39
N MET A 54 10.25 2.27 8.71
CA MET A 54 9.42 3.06 7.79
C MET A 54 8.86 2.23 6.63
N LEU A 55 9.64 1.32 6.06
CA LEU A 55 9.16 0.41 5.00
C LEU A 55 8.08 -0.56 5.52
N ALA A 56 8.21 -1.03 6.76
CA ALA A 56 7.16 -1.83 7.40
C ALA A 56 5.90 -0.99 7.65
N GLN A 57 6.04 0.24 8.18
CA GLN A 57 4.93 1.17 8.43
C GLN A 57 4.18 1.54 7.14
N ILE A 58 4.91 1.85 6.07
CA ILE A 58 4.34 2.13 4.74
C ILE A 58 3.55 0.92 4.22
N SER A 59 4.14 -0.27 4.30
CA SER A 59 3.51 -1.48 3.78
C SER A 59 2.26 -1.86 4.57
N PHE A 60 2.27 -1.69 5.88
CA PHE A 60 1.12 -1.87 6.76
C PHE A 60 -0.03 -0.95 6.36
N ALA A 61 0.24 0.36 6.25
CA ALA A 61 -0.78 1.35 5.88
C ALA A 61 -1.32 1.08 4.46
N LEU A 62 -0.45 0.77 3.51
CA LEU A 62 -0.85 0.44 2.14
C LEU A 62 -1.68 -0.83 2.07
N ASN A 63 -1.42 -1.84 2.90
CA ASN A 63 -2.27 -3.03 2.99
C ASN A 63 -3.69 -2.65 3.41
N ARG A 64 -3.85 -1.79 4.43
CA ARG A 64 -5.16 -1.31 4.88
C ARG A 64 -5.92 -0.58 3.77
N VAL A 65 -5.23 0.31 3.05
CA VAL A 65 -5.82 1.05 1.92
C VAL A 65 -6.15 0.12 0.75
N TYR A 66 -5.21 -0.74 0.35
CA TYR A 66 -5.36 -1.62 -0.80
C TYR A 66 -6.47 -2.65 -0.61
N THR A 67 -6.55 -3.26 0.56
CA THR A 67 -7.62 -4.22 0.89
C THR A 67 -8.96 -3.55 1.17
N GLY A 68 -8.97 -2.23 1.37
CA GLY A 68 -10.15 -1.50 1.82
C GLY A 68 -10.63 -2.00 3.18
N TYR A 69 -9.71 -2.36 4.08
CA TYR A 69 -10.01 -3.09 5.31
C TYR A 69 -11.18 -2.49 6.11
N TYR A 70 -11.18 -1.18 6.31
CA TYR A 70 -12.27 -0.48 6.99
C TYR A 70 -13.43 -0.13 6.05
N ARG A 71 -13.13 0.33 4.83
CA ARG A 71 -14.14 0.73 3.85
C ARG A 71 -15.11 -0.41 3.50
N THR A 72 -14.60 -1.64 3.34
CA THR A 72 -15.43 -2.83 3.07
C THR A 72 -16.29 -3.25 4.25
N ARG A 73 -16.03 -2.72 5.45
CA ARG A 73 -16.79 -2.94 6.67
C ARG A 73 -17.78 -1.81 6.97
N GLY A 74 -17.93 -0.86 6.04
CA GLY A 74 -18.88 0.25 6.15
C GLY A 74 -18.35 1.49 6.87
N TYR A 75 -17.05 1.54 7.18
CA TYR A 75 -16.43 2.74 7.74
C TYR A 75 -16.03 3.73 6.64
N ASP A 76 -15.94 5.01 6.96
CA ASP A 76 -15.60 6.10 6.06
C ASP A 76 -14.13 6.57 6.15
N PHE A 77 -13.27 5.73 6.75
CA PHE A 77 -11.83 5.97 6.91
C PHE A 77 -10.99 4.78 6.42
N ASP A 78 -9.70 4.98 6.27
CA ASP A 78 -8.76 3.99 5.74
C ASP A 78 -7.98 3.27 6.84
N ILE A 79 -7.70 3.97 7.95
CA ILE A 79 -6.88 3.50 9.05
C ILE A 79 -7.26 4.24 10.34
N THR A 80 -6.94 3.67 11.50
CA THR A 80 -7.11 4.32 12.80
C THR A 80 -5.77 4.81 13.36
N ASN A 81 -5.82 5.72 14.34
CA ASN A 81 -4.63 6.11 15.11
C ASN A 81 -4.44 5.27 16.40
N SER A 82 -5.23 4.22 16.56
CA SER A 82 -5.16 3.34 17.71
C SER A 82 -4.12 2.23 17.51
N THR A 83 -3.09 2.20 18.35
CA THR A 83 -2.03 1.16 18.31
C THR A 83 -2.53 -0.24 18.62
N GLN A 84 -3.74 -0.37 19.15
CA GLN A 84 -4.39 -1.67 19.33
C GLN A 84 -4.83 -2.28 18.00
N TYR A 85 -5.13 -1.45 17.00
CA TYR A 85 -5.67 -1.86 15.71
C TYR A 85 -4.69 -1.58 14.57
N ASP A 86 -4.02 -0.42 14.60
CA ASP A 86 -3.19 0.07 13.51
C ASP A 86 -1.92 0.77 14.02
N GLN A 87 -1.71 2.04 13.68
CA GLN A 87 -0.45 2.78 13.85
C GLN A 87 -0.64 4.04 14.70
N TYR A 88 0.42 4.45 15.40
CA TYR A 88 0.36 5.64 16.25
C TYR A 88 0.53 6.93 15.43
N PHE A 89 -0.59 7.42 14.93
CA PHE A 89 -0.68 8.73 14.30
C PHE A 89 -1.12 9.78 15.33
N VAL A 90 -0.41 10.91 15.42
CA VAL A 90 -0.73 12.02 16.32
C VAL A 90 -1.04 13.26 15.49
N ASN A 91 -2.33 13.62 15.42
CA ASN A 91 -2.77 14.76 14.60
C ASN A 91 -2.10 16.06 15.05
N GLY A 92 -1.47 16.77 14.11
CA GLY A 92 -0.83 18.08 14.35
C GLY A 92 0.54 18.03 15.04
N ARG A 93 1.15 16.84 15.22
CA ARG A 93 2.49 16.78 15.79
C ARG A 93 3.56 17.26 14.82
N ASP A 94 4.61 17.85 15.34
CA ASP A 94 5.83 18.16 14.60
C ASP A 94 6.60 16.89 14.23
N VAL A 95 7.17 16.87 13.04
CA VAL A 95 7.92 15.76 12.46
C VAL A 95 9.41 16.07 12.53
N PHE A 96 10.22 15.07 12.88
CA PHE A 96 11.68 15.20 12.86
C PHE A 96 12.20 15.36 11.43
N GLU A 97 13.15 16.27 11.23
CA GLU A 97 13.63 16.65 9.89
C GLU A 97 14.20 15.45 9.11
N ASN A 98 15.04 14.62 9.73
CA ASN A 98 15.58 13.42 9.08
C ASN A 98 14.49 12.39 8.74
N ILE A 99 13.47 12.25 9.58
CA ILE A 99 12.32 11.38 9.30
C ILE A 99 11.51 11.93 8.12
N GLN A 100 11.32 13.25 8.05
CA GLN A 100 10.63 13.89 6.93
C GLN A 100 11.38 13.68 5.59
N GLN A 101 12.70 13.78 5.61
CA GLN A 101 13.54 13.52 4.43
C GLN A 101 13.42 12.04 4.00
N LEU A 102 13.52 11.10 4.94
CA LEU A 102 13.34 9.68 4.66
C LEU A 102 11.92 9.33 4.19
N ALA A 103 10.90 10.00 4.71
CA ALA A 103 9.53 9.82 4.23
C ALA A 103 9.38 10.28 2.78
N ALA A 104 9.99 11.38 2.39
CA ALA A 104 10.00 11.85 1.00
C ALA A 104 10.72 10.86 0.06
N GLU A 105 11.75 10.19 0.54
CA GLU A 105 12.49 9.18 -0.23
C GLU A 105 11.74 7.84 -0.34
N LEU A 106 11.06 7.40 0.73
CA LEU A 106 10.57 6.03 0.88
C LEU A 106 9.06 5.88 0.65
N PHE A 107 8.25 6.94 0.68
CA PHE A 107 6.77 6.86 0.71
C PHE A 107 6.17 6.05 -0.45
N ASN A 108 6.87 5.91 -1.56
CA ASN A 108 6.46 5.13 -2.72
C ASN A 108 7.21 3.80 -2.86
N THR A 109 7.78 3.30 -1.77
CA THR A 109 8.43 2.00 -1.69
C THR A 109 7.75 1.16 -0.61
N TYR A 110 7.37 -0.08 -0.94
CA TYR A 110 6.75 -0.99 0.01
C TYR A 110 7.25 -2.42 -0.18
N ILE A 111 7.00 -3.29 0.79
CA ILE A 111 7.31 -4.72 0.73
C ILE A 111 6.07 -5.55 0.44
N ARG A 112 6.27 -6.63 -0.31
CA ARG A 112 5.26 -7.65 -0.58
C ARG A 112 5.90 -9.04 -0.60
N ARG A 113 5.10 -10.09 -0.61
CA ARG A 113 5.58 -11.44 -0.88
C ARG A 113 5.87 -11.60 -2.37
N VAL A 114 6.94 -12.31 -2.70
CA VAL A 114 7.25 -12.66 -4.10
C VAL A 114 6.05 -13.38 -4.73
N GLY A 115 5.64 -12.93 -5.90
CA GLY A 115 4.47 -13.46 -6.61
C GLY A 115 3.12 -12.87 -6.17
N ASN A 116 3.04 -12.15 -5.06
CA ASN A 116 1.83 -11.46 -4.64
C ASN A 116 1.83 -10.01 -5.12
N VAL A 117 0.64 -9.45 -5.34
CA VAL A 117 0.48 -8.01 -5.66
C VAL A 117 0.20 -7.18 -4.41
N GLU A 118 -0.40 -7.78 -3.40
CA GLU A 118 -0.82 -7.12 -2.18
C GLU A 118 0.38 -6.62 -1.36
N PRO A 119 0.38 -5.38 -0.87
CA PRO A 119 1.36 -4.91 0.11
C PRO A 119 1.32 -5.81 1.33
N LEU A 120 2.47 -6.16 1.87
CA LEU A 120 2.54 -6.99 3.07
C LEU A 120 1.85 -6.28 4.23
N PHE A 121 0.98 -6.99 4.93
CA PHE A 121 0.51 -6.56 6.25
C PHE A 121 1.66 -6.74 7.25
N ALA A 122 2.60 -5.82 7.21
CA ALA A 122 3.85 -5.87 7.94
C ALA A 122 3.66 -5.49 9.40
N GLN A 123 3.16 -6.40 10.23
CA GLN A 123 2.99 -6.18 11.67
C GLN A 123 4.33 -5.91 12.35
N TYR A 124 4.32 -5.04 13.34
CA TYR A 124 5.47 -4.72 14.17
C TYR A 124 5.03 -4.30 15.58
N CYS A 125 5.95 -4.30 16.51
CA CYS A 125 5.75 -3.85 17.89
C CYS A 125 7.10 -3.38 18.47
N ASN A 126 7.10 -2.76 19.64
CA ASN A 126 8.33 -2.26 20.22
C ASN A 126 9.36 -3.38 20.53
N GLY A 127 8.89 -4.59 20.83
CA GLY A 127 9.74 -5.77 21.04
C GLY A 127 10.38 -5.83 22.42
N THR A 128 10.02 -4.92 23.34
CA THR A 128 10.50 -4.89 24.72
C THR A 128 9.36 -5.05 25.73
N THR A 129 8.36 -4.18 25.68
CA THR A 129 7.17 -4.24 26.55
C THR A 129 6.01 -4.98 25.90
N VAL A 130 5.99 -5.03 24.58
CA VAL A 130 5.00 -5.75 23.77
C VAL A 130 5.73 -6.60 22.73
N THR A 131 5.37 -7.88 22.63
CA THR A 131 5.88 -8.81 21.62
C THR A 131 4.77 -9.16 20.62
N CYS A 132 5.14 -9.40 19.37
CA CYS A 132 4.22 -9.77 18.28
C CYS A 132 4.91 -10.73 17.30
N ASN A 133 4.12 -11.32 16.41
CA ASN A 133 4.64 -12.15 15.30
C ASN A 133 5.15 -11.31 14.11
N GLY A 134 5.72 -10.12 14.39
CA GLY A 134 6.20 -9.18 13.41
C GLY A 134 7.59 -8.65 13.77
N MET A 135 7.95 -7.52 13.18
CA MET A 135 9.24 -6.91 13.43
C MET A 135 9.29 -6.27 14.83
N SER A 136 10.35 -6.61 15.59
CA SER A 136 10.72 -5.85 16.79
C SER A 136 11.40 -4.55 16.40
N GLN A 137 10.83 -3.42 16.81
CA GLN A 137 11.41 -2.09 16.54
C GLN A 137 12.80 -1.96 17.20
N TRP A 138 12.95 -2.32 18.48
CA TRP A 138 14.26 -2.33 19.15
C TRP A 138 15.19 -3.42 18.60
N GLY A 139 14.67 -4.61 18.28
CA GLY A 139 15.49 -5.66 17.66
C GLY A 139 16.02 -5.23 16.28
N SER A 140 15.32 -4.38 15.54
CA SER A 140 15.81 -3.81 14.29
C SER A 140 17.03 -2.90 14.51
N VAL A 141 17.09 -2.21 15.65
CA VAL A 141 18.25 -1.37 16.06
C VAL A 141 19.48 -2.24 16.32
N ASP A 142 19.29 -3.37 17.01
CA ASP A 142 20.39 -4.30 17.30
C ASP A 142 20.95 -4.91 16.01
N LEU A 143 20.07 -5.32 15.07
CA LEU A 143 20.48 -5.79 13.76
C LEU A 143 21.18 -4.71 12.93
N ALA A 144 20.71 -3.47 12.98
CA ALA A 144 21.36 -2.35 12.29
C ALA A 144 22.76 -2.07 12.87
N ARG A 145 22.92 -2.12 14.18
CA ARG A 145 24.23 -2.02 14.86
C ARG A 145 25.16 -3.17 14.50
N ALA A 146 24.61 -4.35 14.22
CA ALA A 146 25.36 -5.50 13.70
C ALA A 146 25.67 -5.41 12.18
N GLY A 147 25.38 -4.26 11.53
CA GLY A 147 25.70 -4.00 10.13
C GLY A 147 24.66 -4.53 9.11
N TYR A 148 23.47 -4.88 9.55
CA TYR A 148 22.41 -5.30 8.64
C TYR A 148 21.87 -4.12 7.83
N THR A 149 21.68 -4.33 6.54
CA THR A 149 20.96 -3.38 5.67
C THR A 149 19.47 -3.39 5.98
N PRO A 150 18.70 -2.34 5.60
CA PRO A 150 17.25 -2.32 5.82
C PRO A 150 16.53 -3.57 5.27
N TYR A 151 16.92 -4.03 4.08
CA TYR A 151 16.35 -5.23 3.49
C TYR A 151 16.68 -6.51 4.28
N ARG A 152 17.91 -6.65 4.77
CA ARG A 152 18.28 -7.79 5.62
C ARG A 152 17.57 -7.77 6.97
N ILE A 153 17.28 -6.60 7.53
CA ILE A 153 16.46 -6.47 8.72
C ILE A 153 15.04 -6.96 8.43
N LEU A 154 14.42 -6.48 7.37
CA LEU A 154 13.08 -6.89 6.98
C LEU A 154 12.98 -8.41 6.72
N THR A 155 13.93 -8.99 5.99
CA THR A 155 13.93 -10.43 5.72
C THR A 155 14.18 -11.28 6.97
N ALA A 156 14.88 -10.77 7.96
CA ALA A 156 15.08 -11.45 9.25
C ALA A 156 13.77 -11.64 10.02
N TYR A 157 12.83 -10.70 9.88
CA TYR A 157 11.54 -10.77 10.58
C TYR A 157 10.40 -11.33 9.72
N TYR A 158 10.39 -11.04 8.45
CA TYR A 158 9.26 -11.40 7.57
C TYR A 158 9.56 -12.55 6.62
N GLY A 159 10.80 -13.08 6.62
CA GLY A 159 11.21 -14.19 5.76
C GLY A 159 11.89 -13.74 4.46
N SER A 160 12.54 -14.71 3.79
CA SER A 160 13.37 -14.45 2.60
C SER A 160 12.59 -14.25 1.30
N ASP A 161 11.29 -14.52 1.30
CA ASP A 161 10.38 -14.38 0.16
C ASP A 161 9.83 -12.96 0.01
N LEU A 162 10.52 -11.95 0.56
CA LEU A 162 10.17 -10.55 0.42
C LEU A 162 10.68 -9.94 -0.89
N GLU A 163 9.88 -9.05 -1.44
CA GLU A 163 10.21 -8.19 -2.58
C GLU A 163 9.95 -6.73 -2.22
N LEU A 164 10.90 -5.84 -2.58
CA LEU A 164 10.73 -4.40 -2.51
C LEU A 164 10.15 -3.89 -3.83
N VAL A 165 8.95 -3.32 -3.76
CA VAL A 165 8.37 -2.57 -4.87
C VAL A 165 8.79 -1.11 -4.73
N ARG A 166 9.63 -0.63 -5.65
CA ARG A 166 10.15 0.74 -5.66
C ARG A 166 9.42 1.57 -6.70
N ASN A 167 9.35 2.88 -6.47
CA ASN A 167 8.73 3.83 -7.40
C ASN A 167 7.30 3.42 -7.77
N ALA A 168 6.54 2.95 -6.78
CA ALA A 168 5.13 2.65 -6.99
C ALA A 168 4.39 3.91 -7.45
N PRO A 169 3.45 3.79 -8.42
CA PRO A 169 2.74 4.96 -8.93
C PRO A 169 1.91 5.61 -7.81
N VAL A 170 1.91 6.93 -7.79
CA VAL A 170 1.07 7.74 -6.88
C VAL A 170 -0.21 8.10 -7.60
N GLY A 171 -1.33 7.99 -6.92
CA GLY A 171 -2.61 8.35 -7.49
C GLY A 171 -3.74 8.28 -6.48
N THR A 172 -4.88 8.83 -6.85
CA THR A 172 -6.12 8.60 -6.13
C THR A 172 -6.65 7.22 -6.46
N VAL A 173 -7.19 6.50 -5.47
CA VAL A 173 -8.12 5.40 -5.72
C VAL A 173 -9.40 6.01 -6.27
N GLN A 174 -9.35 6.48 -7.51
CA GLN A 174 -10.58 6.83 -8.18
C GLN A 174 -11.43 5.57 -8.28
N ASN A 175 -12.72 5.74 -8.04
CA ASN A 175 -13.70 4.74 -8.41
C ASN A 175 -13.52 4.49 -9.91
N THR A 176 -12.84 3.39 -10.24
CA THR A 176 -12.42 3.08 -11.61
C THR A 176 -13.51 2.34 -12.39
N ALA A 177 -14.71 2.27 -11.81
CA ALA A 177 -15.88 1.88 -12.58
C ALA A 177 -16.12 2.95 -13.64
N PRO A 178 -16.29 2.54 -14.91
CA PRO A 178 -16.66 3.47 -15.96
C PRO A 178 -17.94 4.23 -15.58
N THR A 179 -17.99 5.51 -15.85
CA THR A 179 -19.18 6.35 -15.60
C THR A 179 -20.36 5.97 -16.50
N SER A 180 -20.10 5.18 -17.54
CA SER A 180 -21.10 4.62 -18.45
C SER A 180 -20.69 3.23 -18.92
N PRO A 181 -21.62 2.36 -19.32
CA PRO A 181 -21.30 1.04 -19.86
C PRO A 181 -20.37 1.14 -21.09
N LEU A 182 -19.25 0.40 -21.03
CA LEU A 182 -18.34 0.30 -22.16
C LEU A 182 -18.82 -0.80 -23.11
N ARG A 183 -18.86 -0.50 -24.40
CA ARG A 183 -19.34 -1.39 -25.46
C ARG A 183 -18.58 -1.17 -26.75
N LEU A 184 -18.76 -2.05 -27.72
CA LEU A 184 -18.17 -1.92 -29.04
C LEU A 184 -18.43 -0.51 -29.63
N GLY A 185 -17.37 0.15 -30.10
CA GLY A 185 -17.39 1.53 -30.58
C GLY A 185 -17.18 2.59 -29.51
N SER A 186 -17.17 2.27 -28.20
CA SER A 186 -16.78 3.23 -27.18
C SER A 186 -15.32 3.69 -27.36
N ALA A 187 -15.08 5.00 -27.28
CA ALA A 187 -13.76 5.60 -27.47
C ALA A 187 -13.51 6.66 -26.38
N ASN A 188 -12.76 6.30 -25.33
CA ASN A 188 -12.46 7.18 -24.21
C ASN A 188 -11.33 6.60 -23.35
N ASN A 189 -10.95 7.34 -22.30
CA ASN A 189 -9.90 6.95 -21.37
C ASN A 189 -10.27 5.72 -20.52
N ASP A 190 -11.56 5.49 -20.22
CA ASP A 190 -12.00 4.32 -19.46
C ASP A 190 -11.76 3.04 -20.26
N VAL A 191 -11.98 3.07 -21.59
CA VAL A 191 -11.61 1.96 -22.48
C VAL A 191 -10.10 1.72 -22.45
N ARG A 192 -9.28 2.77 -22.50
CA ARG A 192 -7.83 2.64 -22.43
C ARG A 192 -7.38 2.00 -21.11
N LEU A 193 -7.95 2.43 -20.01
CA LEU A 193 -7.68 1.85 -18.69
C LEU A 193 -8.10 0.36 -18.61
N LEU A 194 -9.26 0.03 -19.17
CA LEU A 194 -9.72 -1.35 -19.29
C LEU A 194 -8.73 -2.21 -20.08
N GLN A 195 -8.26 -1.74 -21.23
CA GLN A 195 -7.27 -2.43 -22.07
C GLN A 195 -5.95 -2.68 -21.33
N ILE A 196 -5.43 -1.68 -20.60
CA ILE A 196 -4.22 -1.82 -19.76
C ILE A 196 -4.42 -2.93 -18.73
N ARG A 197 -5.56 -2.94 -18.05
CA ARG A 197 -5.86 -3.92 -16.98
C ARG A 197 -6.02 -5.33 -17.53
N LEU A 198 -6.76 -5.50 -18.63
CA LEU A 198 -6.92 -6.80 -19.27
C LEU A 198 -5.57 -7.38 -19.75
N ASN A 199 -4.74 -6.56 -20.39
CA ASN A 199 -3.40 -6.97 -20.82
C ASN A 199 -2.50 -7.40 -19.65
N ARG A 200 -2.72 -6.83 -18.50
CA ARG A 200 -2.00 -7.17 -17.28
C ARG A 200 -2.50 -8.48 -16.68
N ILE A 201 -3.82 -8.64 -16.59
CA ILE A 201 -4.45 -9.88 -16.10
C ILE A 201 -4.06 -11.05 -17.00
N SER A 202 -3.98 -10.84 -18.30
CA SER A 202 -3.60 -11.86 -19.28
C SER A 202 -2.19 -12.45 -19.07
N ASN A 203 -1.31 -11.77 -18.32
CA ASN A 203 0.00 -12.33 -17.97
C ASN A 203 -0.12 -13.55 -17.05
N ASN A 204 -1.13 -13.58 -16.18
CA ASN A 204 -1.39 -14.67 -15.24
C ASN A 204 -2.51 -15.60 -15.72
N TYR A 205 -3.31 -15.18 -16.71
CA TYR A 205 -4.45 -15.90 -17.26
C TYR A 205 -4.35 -15.95 -18.79
N PRO A 206 -3.59 -16.92 -19.36
CA PRO A 206 -3.29 -16.99 -20.81
C PRO A 206 -4.51 -17.17 -21.72
N ASN A 207 -5.63 -17.63 -21.16
CA ASN A 207 -6.91 -17.73 -21.89
C ASN A 207 -7.55 -16.37 -22.17
N ILE A 208 -7.12 -15.29 -21.49
CA ILE A 208 -7.52 -13.92 -21.79
C ILE A 208 -6.53 -13.36 -22.82
N PRO A 209 -6.96 -13.13 -24.08
CA PRO A 209 -6.04 -12.70 -25.12
C PRO A 209 -5.52 -11.29 -24.86
N LYS A 210 -4.25 -11.05 -25.20
CA LYS A 210 -3.66 -9.71 -25.15
C LYS A 210 -4.27 -8.82 -26.23
N ILE A 211 -4.59 -7.61 -25.83
CA ILE A 211 -5.05 -6.55 -26.73
C ILE A 211 -3.80 -5.89 -27.34
N PRO A 212 -3.60 -5.97 -28.68
CA PRO A 212 -2.35 -5.54 -29.29
C PRO A 212 -2.14 -4.02 -29.24
N TYR A 213 -3.24 -3.24 -29.25
CA TYR A 213 -3.19 -1.78 -29.25
C TYR A 213 -4.02 -1.20 -28.10
N VAL A 214 -3.34 -0.57 -27.16
CA VAL A 214 -3.95 0.15 -26.03
C VAL A 214 -4.25 1.58 -26.47
N ASN A 215 -5.29 1.74 -27.27
CA ASN A 215 -5.64 2.99 -27.97
C ASN A 215 -6.90 3.69 -27.42
N GLY A 216 -7.57 3.10 -26.44
CA GLY A 216 -8.80 3.65 -25.88
C GLY A 216 -10.04 3.44 -26.73
N ILE A 217 -9.97 2.61 -27.79
CA ILE A 217 -11.11 2.25 -28.63
C ILE A 217 -11.55 0.82 -28.30
N PHE A 218 -12.81 0.64 -27.92
CA PHE A 218 -13.40 -0.66 -27.66
C PHE A 218 -13.76 -1.33 -29.00
N ALA A 219 -12.80 -2.06 -29.52
CA ALA A 219 -12.92 -2.83 -30.74
C ALA A 219 -12.98 -4.34 -30.45
N ASP A 220 -13.09 -5.19 -31.45
CA ASP A 220 -13.25 -6.65 -31.35
C ASP A 220 -12.19 -7.31 -30.41
N ALA A 221 -10.94 -6.86 -30.48
CA ALA A 221 -9.88 -7.38 -29.61
C ALA A 221 -10.16 -7.09 -28.12
N THR A 222 -10.69 -5.91 -27.82
CA THR A 222 -11.08 -5.54 -26.45
C THR A 222 -12.31 -6.33 -26.01
N GLU A 223 -13.32 -6.47 -26.88
CA GLU A 223 -14.53 -7.24 -26.61
C GLU A 223 -14.19 -8.71 -26.31
N ASN A 224 -13.32 -9.31 -27.12
CA ASN A 224 -12.90 -10.70 -26.92
C ASN A 224 -12.17 -10.89 -25.58
N ALA A 225 -11.27 -10.00 -25.25
CA ALA A 225 -10.56 -10.04 -23.95
C ALA A 225 -11.52 -9.88 -22.75
N VAL A 226 -12.51 -8.99 -22.85
CA VAL A 226 -13.57 -8.82 -21.83
C VAL A 226 -14.41 -10.10 -21.70
N ARG A 227 -14.81 -10.69 -22.81
CA ARG A 227 -15.60 -11.93 -22.83
C ARG A 227 -14.86 -13.08 -22.15
N GLU A 228 -13.58 -13.27 -22.45
CA GLU A 228 -12.79 -14.33 -21.85
C GLU A 228 -12.50 -14.03 -20.37
N PHE A 229 -12.31 -12.76 -19.99
CA PHE A 229 -12.24 -12.37 -18.59
C PHE A 229 -13.52 -12.75 -17.82
N GLN A 230 -14.70 -12.40 -18.36
CA GLN A 230 -15.98 -12.72 -17.74
C GLN A 230 -16.18 -14.23 -17.57
N LYS A 231 -15.83 -15.04 -18.58
CA LYS A 231 -15.89 -16.52 -18.48
C LYS A 231 -14.95 -17.11 -17.44
N THR A 232 -13.84 -16.42 -17.16
CA THR A 232 -12.82 -16.91 -16.22
C THR A 232 -13.20 -16.64 -14.77
N PHE A 233 -13.95 -15.57 -14.51
CA PHE A 233 -14.21 -15.07 -13.16
C PHE A 233 -15.69 -15.05 -12.74
N ASN A 234 -16.62 -15.50 -13.60
CA ASN A 234 -18.06 -15.62 -13.29
C ASN A 234 -18.49 -17.07 -13.04
#